data_7916237ba26d1c721ddc24d869940972
#
_entry.id   7916237ba26d1c721ddc24d869940972
#
_cell.length_a   1.000
_cell.length_b   1.000
_cell.length_c   1.000
_cell.angle_alpha   90.00
_cell.angle_beta   90.00
_cell.angle_gamma   90.00
#
_symmetry.space_group_name_H-M   'P 1'
#
loop_
_entity.id
_entity.type
_entity.pdbx_description
1 polymer ?
#
loop_
_entity_poly.entity_id
_entity_poly.type
_entity_poly.pdbx_seq_one_letter_code
_entity_poly.pdbx_strand_id
1 'polypeptide(L)'
;MKTVLFILLSFFCCCCFSQSNKRAKNIIIIYADDHSYHALGAMGNAVVKTPSLDKLAASGLLFTQTHVMGGHQGAVCVPSRVMLMTGRYVNRLPGDGGTIPEHFVTLPEVLRSKGFTTYHTGKWHSDNASHHRMFSTGGDVFLGGMHFERDGGQAHPTVYRFDSTGSYPASRKRISDTFSTTLYANNAIQFLSSQTAKEKPFFCYVAFTSPHDPRTPPAAFEKIYDPATIPLPPNFMRRHPFDNGDLLVRDEQLLPTPRDPAATKKDIALYYGMVSEMDAQVGRILEALEKSGLRENTLIIFAGDNGLAVGQHGLLGKQNLYEHSIRVPMIIAG
;
A
#
# COMPACT_ATOMS: atom_id res chain seq x y z
N MET A 1 70.08 7.95 -45.55
CA MET A 1 68.66 8.37 -45.49
C MET A 1 68.09 7.70 -44.23
N LYS A 2 67.83 8.50 -43.18
CA LYS A 2 67.28 8.01 -41.91
C LYS A 2 65.82 8.33 -41.87
N THR A 3 64.96 7.30 -41.85
CA THR A 3 63.52 7.42 -41.75
C THR A 3 63.15 7.53 -40.29
N VAL A 4 62.59 8.64 -39.87
CA VAL A 4 62.10 8.86 -38.47
C VAL A 4 60.63 8.44 -38.44
N LEU A 5 60.33 7.38 -37.62
CA LEU A 5 59.00 6.86 -37.40
C LEU A 5 58.36 7.66 -36.22
N PHE A 6 57.31 8.47 -36.49
CA PHE A 6 56.53 9.18 -35.50
C PHE A 6 55.44 8.25 -34.92
N ILE A 7 55.59 7.85 -33.69
CA ILE A 7 54.54 7.13 -32.96
C ILE A 7 53.64 8.14 -32.29
N LEU A 8 52.40 8.33 -32.81
CA LEU A 8 51.34 9.09 -32.13
C LEU A 8 50.76 8.22 -31.01
N LEU A 9 51.08 8.54 -29.77
CA LEU A 9 50.42 8.00 -28.58
C LEU A 9 49.07 8.75 -28.39
N SER A 10 47.96 8.14 -28.81
CA SER A 10 46.62 8.62 -28.48
C SER A 10 46.32 8.32 -27.01
N PHE A 11 46.38 9.34 -26.16
CA PHE A 11 45.88 9.28 -24.79
C PHE A 11 44.34 9.21 -24.84
N PHE A 12 43.77 8.01 -24.78
CA PHE A 12 42.36 7.81 -24.49
C PHE A 12 42.13 8.10 -23.00
N CYS A 13 41.74 9.33 -22.69
CA CYS A 13 41.32 9.70 -21.34
C CYS A 13 39.94 9.02 -21.09
N CYS A 14 39.95 7.82 -20.56
CA CYS A 14 38.76 7.19 -20.01
C CYS A 14 38.31 8.00 -18.79
N CYS A 15 37.44 9.00 -19.01
CA CYS A 15 36.66 9.57 -17.96
C CYS A 15 35.76 8.46 -17.40
N CYS A 16 36.28 7.72 -16.42
CA CYS A 16 35.43 6.91 -15.53
C CYS A 16 34.52 7.87 -14.79
N PHE A 17 33.30 8.07 -15.33
CA PHE A 17 32.21 8.60 -14.53
C PHE A 17 31.99 7.58 -13.41
N SER A 18 32.63 7.80 -12.29
CA SER A 18 32.24 7.15 -11.03
C SER A 18 30.81 7.61 -10.77
N GLN A 19 29.84 6.80 -11.19
CA GLN A 19 28.49 6.91 -10.66
C GLN A 19 28.66 6.72 -9.15
N SER A 20 28.61 7.83 -8.43
CA SER A 20 28.48 7.80 -6.99
C SER A 20 27.18 7.03 -6.72
N ASN A 21 27.35 5.78 -6.34
CA ASN A 21 26.24 4.93 -5.87
C ASN A 21 25.77 5.54 -4.54
N LYS A 22 25.03 6.66 -4.62
CA LYS A 22 24.38 7.25 -3.45
C LYS A 22 23.39 6.22 -2.97
N ARG A 23 23.76 5.46 -1.95
CA ARG A 23 22.82 4.57 -1.26
C ARG A 23 21.63 5.42 -0.80
N ALA A 24 20.43 4.99 -1.14
CA ALA A 24 19.20 5.63 -0.67
C ALA A 24 19.26 5.75 0.86
N LYS A 25 19.03 6.96 1.38
CA LYS A 25 19.06 7.21 2.83
C LYS A 25 17.66 7.18 3.43
N ASN A 26 16.64 7.46 2.62
CA ASN A 26 15.25 7.50 3.06
C ASN A 26 14.51 6.27 2.53
N ILE A 27 13.48 5.86 3.23
CA ILE A 27 12.61 4.76 2.83
C ILE A 27 11.17 5.21 2.99
N ILE A 28 10.38 5.07 1.93
CA ILE A 28 8.92 5.23 1.97
C ILE A 28 8.30 3.89 1.61
N ILE A 29 7.40 3.39 2.46
CA ILE A 29 6.51 2.29 2.12
C ILE A 29 5.10 2.85 2.02
N ILE A 30 4.49 2.71 0.84
CA ILE A 30 3.08 3.02 0.58
C ILE A 30 2.36 1.68 0.49
N TYR A 31 1.44 1.42 1.41
CA TYR A 31 0.83 0.11 1.58
C TYR A 31 -0.68 0.21 1.40
N ALA A 32 -1.20 -0.48 0.40
CA ALA A 32 -2.62 -0.52 0.08
C ALA A 32 -3.32 -1.67 0.83
N ASP A 33 -4.60 -1.49 1.13
CA ASP A 33 -5.45 -2.46 1.81
C ASP A 33 -6.41 -3.11 0.81
N ASP A 34 -6.29 -4.42 0.57
CA ASP A 34 -7.09 -5.17 -0.41
C ASP A 34 -6.84 -4.77 -1.87
N HIS A 35 -5.59 -4.56 -2.26
CA HIS A 35 -5.27 -4.21 -3.64
C HIS A 35 -4.90 -5.45 -4.46
N SER A 36 -5.84 -5.93 -5.25
CA SER A 36 -5.62 -7.06 -6.13
C SER A 36 -4.62 -6.73 -7.25
N TYR A 37 -3.71 -7.68 -7.56
CA TYR A 37 -2.65 -7.48 -8.56
C TYR A 37 -3.16 -7.04 -9.93
N HIS A 38 -4.33 -7.53 -10.33
CA HIS A 38 -4.94 -7.20 -11.63
C HIS A 38 -5.61 -5.82 -11.66
N ALA A 39 -5.71 -5.11 -10.55
CA ALA A 39 -6.23 -3.74 -10.48
C ALA A 39 -5.10 -2.68 -10.61
N LEU A 40 -4.16 -2.92 -11.51
CA LEU A 40 -3.04 -2.04 -11.82
C LEU A 40 -2.77 -2.03 -13.33
N GLY A 41 -2.66 -0.83 -13.94
CA GLY A 41 -2.40 -0.66 -15.38
C GLY A 41 -1.10 -1.35 -15.80
N ALA A 42 -0.01 -1.14 -15.05
CA ALA A 42 1.29 -1.78 -15.31
C ALA A 42 1.26 -3.32 -15.24
N MET A 43 0.21 -3.92 -14.63
CA MET A 43 -0.03 -5.37 -14.63
C MET A 43 -0.93 -5.84 -15.79
N GLY A 44 -1.24 -4.95 -16.73
CA GLY A 44 -1.99 -5.27 -17.95
C GLY A 44 -3.48 -4.95 -17.90
N ASN A 45 -4.00 -4.31 -16.85
CA ASN A 45 -5.39 -3.87 -16.82
C ASN A 45 -5.59 -2.61 -17.66
N ALA A 46 -6.31 -2.73 -18.78
CA ALA A 46 -6.58 -1.61 -19.70
C ALA A 46 -7.71 -0.67 -19.20
N VAL A 47 -8.48 -1.07 -18.20
CA VAL A 47 -9.68 -0.37 -17.72
C VAL A 47 -9.34 0.56 -16.55
N VAL A 48 -8.73 0.02 -15.49
CA VAL A 48 -8.37 0.80 -14.30
C VAL A 48 -7.35 1.87 -14.63
N LYS A 49 -7.48 3.05 -14.04
CA LYS A 49 -6.59 4.19 -14.26
C LYS A 49 -5.65 4.37 -13.07
N THR A 50 -4.37 4.01 -13.28
CA THR A 50 -3.32 4.08 -12.27
C THR A 50 -2.04 4.76 -12.79
N PRO A 51 -2.16 5.98 -13.38
CA PRO A 51 -1.03 6.61 -14.08
C PRO A 51 0.18 6.89 -13.16
N SER A 52 -0.05 7.15 -11.87
CA SER A 52 1.04 7.43 -10.93
C SER A 52 1.82 6.15 -10.58
N LEU A 53 1.13 5.07 -10.31
CA LEU A 53 1.72 3.75 -10.06
C LEU A 53 2.36 3.18 -11.33
N ASP A 54 1.74 3.37 -12.49
CA ASP A 54 2.30 2.94 -13.78
C ASP A 54 3.62 3.68 -14.08
N LYS A 55 3.67 5.00 -13.81
CA LYS A 55 4.91 5.79 -13.91
C LYS A 55 5.96 5.32 -12.90
N LEU A 56 5.56 5.01 -11.67
CA LEU A 56 6.47 4.49 -10.66
C LEU A 56 7.05 3.13 -11.09
N ALA A 57 6.21 2.23 -11.62
CA ALA A 57 6.62 0.94 -12.17
C ALA A 57 7.60 1.08 -13.34
N ALA A 58 7.35 2.03 -14.24
CA ALA A 58 8.22 2.31 -15.39
C ALA A 58 9.58 2.90 -14.99
N SER A 59 9.67 3.55 -13.82
CA SER A 59 10.92 4.14 -13.28
C SER A 59 11.66 3.22 -12.30
N GLY A 60 11.14 2.02 -12.02
CA GLY A 60 11.67 1.11 -11.02
C GLY A 60 11.57 -0.36 -11.44
N LEU A 61 11.35 -1.22 -10.46
CA LEU A 61 11.14 -2.65 -10.63
C LEU A 61 9.69 -2.99 -10.29
N LEU A 62 8.97 -3.54 -11.25
CA LEU A 62 7.65 -4.14 -11.05
C LEU A 62 7.81 -5.63 -10.78
N PHE A 63 7.41 -6.08 -9.59
CA PHE A 63 7.40 -7.48 -9.23
C PHE A 63 6.08 -8.12 -9.66
N THR A 64 6.12 -8.93 -10.69
CA THR A 64 4.92 -9.51 -11.29
C THR A 64 4.42 -10.77 -10.58
N GLN A 65 5.18 -11.35 -9.66
CA GLN A 65 4.87 -12.59 -8.95
C GLN A 65 5.07 -12.44 -7.43
N THR A 66 4.57 -11.35 -6.86
CA THR A 66 4.59 -11.16 -5.41
C THR A 66 3.35 -11.79 -4.79
N HIS A 67 3.58 -12.65 -3.80
CA HIS A 67 2.52 -13.37 -3.10
C HIS A 67 2.58 -13.11 -1.60
N VAL A 68 1.41 -12.99 -0.99
CA VAL A 68 1.26 -12.94 0.48
C VAL A 68 1.04 -14.35 1.03
N MET A 69 1.36 -14.56 2.29
CA MET A 69 1.21 -15.88 2.93
C MET A 69 -0.20 -16.12 3.50
N GLY A 70 -1.09 -15.11 3.46
CA GLY A 70 -2.39 -15.20 4.11
C GLY A 70 -2.30 -15.11 5.63
N GLY A 71 -3.21 -15.78 6.32
CA GLY A 71 -3.34 -15.75 7.77
C GLY A 71 -4.08 -16.99 8.30
N HIS A 72 -4.18 -17.11 9.61
CA HIS A 72 -4.91 -18.21 10.28
C HIS A 72 -6.40 -17.91 10.48
N GLN A 73 -6.85 -16.72 10.09
CA GLN A 73 -8.23 -16.26 10.21
C GLN A 73 -8.56 -15.21 9.16
N GLY A 74 -9.84 -14.83 9.05
CA GLY A 74 -10.37 -13.99 7.98
C GLY A 74 -9.76 -12.58 7.85
N ALA A 75 -9.19 -12.02 8.93
CA ALA A 75 -8.54 -10.70 8.90
C ALA A 75 -7.09 -10.78 8.41
N VAL A 76 -6.85 -11.28 7.21
CA VAL A 76 -5.51 -11.54 6.61
C VAL A 76 -4.61 -10.30 6.50
N CYS A 77 -5.18 -9.09 6.55
CA CYS A 77 -4.41 -7.84 6.59
C CYS A 77 -3.58 -7.68 7.89
N VAL A 78 -4.01 -8.25 9.02
CA VAL A 78 -3.27 -8.21 10.28
C VAL A 78 -1.91 -8.92 10.15
N PRO A 79 -1.85 -10.23 9.85
CA PRO A 79 -0.58 -10.93 9.72
C PRO A 79 0.29 -10.37 8.59
N SER A 80 -0.30 -9.92 7.48
CA SER A 80 0.46 -9.32 6.37
C SER A 80 1.26 -8.09 6.84
N ARG A 81 0.62 -7.18 7.58
CA ARG A 81 1.30 -5.98 8.12
C ARG A 81 2.37 -6.34 9.16
N VAL A 82 2.11 -7.33 9.99
CA VAL A 82 3.09 -7.81 10.98
C VAL A 82 4.27 -8.51 10.31
N MET A 83 4.03 -9.33 9.29
CA MET A 83 5.10 -9.94 8.48
C MET A 83 5.98 -8.87 7.83
N LEU A 84 5.39 -7.81 7.26
CA LEU A 84 6.13 -6.67 6.70
C LEU A 84 7.04 -6.01 7.73
N MET A 85 6.54 -5.77 8.94
CA MET A 85 7.29 -5.05 9.99
C MET A 85 8.35 -5.91 10.66
N THR A 86 8.14 -7.23 10.76
CA THR A 86 9.02 -8.14 11.52
C THR A 86 9.93 -8.98 10.64
N GLY A 87 9.67 -9.09 9.34
CA GLY A 87 10.36 -10.01 8.43
C GLY A 87 10.11 -11.49 8.76
N ARG A 88 9.07 -11.81 9.55
CA ARG A 88 8.75 -13.18 9.96
C ARG A 88 7.66 -13.77 9.08
N TYR A 89 7.71 -15.04 8.84
CA TYR A 89 6.64 -15.79 8.18
C TYR A 89 5.43 -15.96 9.10
N VAL A 90 4.23 -16.11 8.52
CA VAL A 90 2.98 -16.22 9.27
C VAL A 90 3.00 -17.34 10.32
N ASN A 91 3.59 -18.48 10.01
CA ASN A 91 3.73 -19.62 10.94
C ASN A 91 4.70 -19.37 12.11
N ARG A 92 5.37 -18.23 12.13
CA ARG A 92 6.26 -17.77 13.20
C ARG A 92 5.70 -16.59 13.98
N LEU A 93 4.47 -16.20 13.69
CA LEU A 93 3.73 -15.19 14.43
C LEU A 93 2.90 -15.89 15.51
N PRO A 94 2.84 -15.35 16.74
CA PRO A 94 1.92 -15.86 17.76
C PRO A 94 0.48 -15.48 17.36
N GLY A 95 -0.42 -16.45 17.44
CA GLY A 95 -1.82 -16.27 17.05
C GLY A 95 -1.94 -15.79 15.61
N ASP A 96 -2.64 -14.69 15.42
CA ASP A 96 -2.91 -14.05 14.11
C ASP A 96 -2.04 -12.81 13.83
N GLY A 97 -1.13 -12.47 14.75
CA GLY A 97 -0.32 -11.26 14.69
C GLY A 97 -1.02 -10.00 15.21
N GLY A 98 -2.18 -10.10 15.87
CA GLY A 98 -2.85 -8.95 16.50
C GLY A 98 -2.03 -8.28 17.59
N THR A 99 -1.04 -8.99 18.12
CA THR A 99 -0.05 -8.48 19.08
C THR A 99 1.34 -8.85 18.61
N ILE A 100 2.26 -7.87 18.56
CA ILE A 100 3.66 -8.10 18.20
C ILE A 100 4.49 -8.20 19.48
N PRO A 101 4.99 -9.39 19.84
CA PRO A 101 5.75 -9.56 21.07
C PRO A 101 6.93 -8.60 21.20
N GLU A 102 7.21 -8.15 22.40
CA GLU A 102 8.27 -7.16 22.65
C GLU A 102 9.67 -7.64 22.21
N HIS A 103 9.92 -8.95 22.32
CA HIS A 103 11.19 -9.55 21.87
C HIS A 103 11.33 -9.71 20.34
N PHE A 104 10.29 -9.38 19.57
CA PHE A 104 10.38 -9.34 18.11
C PHE A 104 11.02 -8.02 17.67
N VAL A 105 12.18 -8.11 17.09
CA VAL A 105 12.84 -6.96 16.44
C VAL A 105 12.06 -6.60 15.18
N THR A 106 11.79 -5.32 14.99
CA THR A 106 11.03 -4.81 13.85
C THR A 106 11.87 -3.89 12.97
N LEU A 107 11.53 -3.79 11.69
CA LEU A 107 12.23 -2.92 10.74
C LEU A 107 12.30 -1.45 11.23
N PRO A 108 11.19 -0.83 11.70
CA PRO A 108 11.28 0.55 12.18
C PRO A 108 12.20 0.72 13.40
N GLU A 109 12.21 -0.24 14.34
CA GLU A 109 13.10 -0.19 15.50
C GLU A 109 14.57 -0.28 15.10
N VAL A 110 14.92 -1.16 14.17
CA VAL A 110 16.28 -1.25 13.61
C VAL A 110 16.69 0.05 12.96
N LEU A 111 15.83 0.62 12.12
CA LEU A 111 16.12 1.88 11.44
C LEU A 111 16.26 3.04 12.44
N ARG A 112 15.39 3.10 13.45
CA ARG A 112 15.46 4.10 14.52
C ARG A 112 16.77 4.00 15.30
N SER A 113 17.25 2.79 15.59
CA SER A 113 18.57 2.59 16.25
C SER A 113 19.74 3.06 15.40
N LYS A 114 19.54 3.22 14.08
CA LYS A 114 20.50 3.78 13.12
C LYS A 114 20.30 5.28 12.86
N GLY A 115 19.50 5.97 13.67
CA GLY A 115 19.29 7.42 13.60
C GLY A 115 18.20 7.86 12.64
N PHE A 116 17.39 6.95 12.09
CA PHE A 116 16.25 7.31 11.27
C PHE A 116 15.12 7.89 12.11
N THR A 117 14.43 8.90 11.57
CA THR A 117 13.09 9.27 12.02
C THR A 117 12.10 8.24 11.48
N THR A 118 11.31 7.61 12.34
CA THR A 118 10.28 6.64 11.94
C THR A 118 8.92 7.31 12.02
N TYR A 119 8.25 7.43 10.87
CA TYR A 119 6.98 8.13 10.71
C TYR A 119 5.90 7.17 10.24
N HIS A 120 4.68 7.27 10.80
CA HIS A 120 3.52 6.50 10.35
C HIS A 120 2.29 7.39 10.17
N THR A 121 1.48 7.09 9.15
CA THR A 121 0.11 7.59 9.00
C THR A 121 -0.76 6.52 8.33
N GLY A 122 -2.02 6.42 8.74
CA GLY A 122 -2.98 5.47 8.21
C GLY A 122 -3.22 4.24 9.08
N LYS A 123 -3.55 3.11 8.45
CA LYS A 123 -3.97 1.88 9.11
C LYS A 123 -2.81 1.17 9.79
N TRP A 124 -2.97 0.89 11.09
CA TRP A 124 -2.03 0.07 11.85
C TRP A 124 -2.50 -1.38 11.96
N HIS A 125 -3.67 -1.60 12.52
CA HIS A 125 -4.35 -2.88 12.65
C HIS A 125 -3.58 -3.95 13.47
N SER A 126 -2.84 -3.50 14.49
CA SER A 126 -2.19 -4.34 15.50
C SER A 126 -2.24 -3.60 16.85
N ASP A 127 -1.50 -4.05 17.86
CA ASP A 127 -1.52 -3.47 19.19
C ASP A 127 -0.83 -2.09 19.30
N ASN A 128 -1.27 -1.27 20.25
CA ASN A 128 -0.76 0.09 20.46
C ASN A 128 0.68 0.10 20.99
N ALA A 129 1.07 -0.90 21.80
CA ALA A 129 2.40 -0.96 22.38
C ALA A 129 3.47 -1.17 21.30
N SER A 130 3.21 -2.07 20.33
CA SER A 130 4.10 -2.27 19.20
C SER A 130 4.15 -1.04 18.30
N HIS A 131 3.03 -0.34 18.07
CA HIS A 131 3.02 0.92 17.33
C HIS A 131 3.92 1.97 17.97
N HIS A 132 3.77 2.18 19.29
CA HIS A 132 4.54 3.15 20.04
C HIS A 132 6.06 2.90 19.99
N ARG A 133 6.50 1.64 20.12
CA ARG A 133 7.93 1.33 20.07
C ARG A 133 8.54 1.45 18.68
N MET A 134 7.74 1.33 17.61
CA MET A 134 8.19 1.39 16.23
C MET A 134 8.32 2.82 15.69
N PHE A 135 7.37 3.70 16.01
CA PHE A 135 7.27 5.02 15.37
C PHE A 135 7.58 6.15 16.36
N SER A 136 8.50 7.03 15.96
CA SER A 136 8.90 8.19 16.76
C SER A 136 8.00 9.41 16.53
N THR A 137 7.28 9.43 15.40
CA THR A 137 6.36 10.51 15.02
C THR A 137 5.33 9.98 14.01
N GLY A 138 4.29 10.76 13.75
CA GLY A 138 3.25 10.34 12.81
C GLY A 138 2.21 11.42 12.55
N GLY A 139 1.32 11.11 11.62
CA GLY A 139 0.11 11.86 11.31
C GLY A 139 -1.11 11.28 11.99
N ASP A 140 -2.22 11.22 11.25
CA ASP A 140 -3.41 10.53 11.71
C ASP A 140 -3.26 9.00 11.57
N VAL A 141 -3.63 8.27 12.61
CA VAL A 141 -3.51 6.82 12.71
C VAL A 141 -4.90 6.20 12.82
N PHE A 142 -5.13 5.15 12.06
CA PHE A 142 -6.30 4.30 12.16
C PHE A 142 -5.93 2.95 12.80
N LEU A 143 -6.49 2.68 13.97
CA LEU A 143 -6.16 1.49 14.77
C LEU A 143 -7.06 0.29 14.46
N GLY A 144 -8.15 0.50 13.72
CA GLY A 144 -9.12 -0.53 13.36
C GLY A 144 -8.81 -1.26 12.05
N GLY A 145 -9.70 -2.20 11.70
CA GLY A 145 -9.59 -3.01 10.47
C GLY A 145 -10.15 -2.33 9.23
N MET A 146 -11.28 -1.64 9.35
CA MET A 146 -11.97 -0.94 8.27
C MET A 146 -12.76 0.25 8.79
N HIS A 147 -12.99 1.24 7.94
CA HIS A 147 -13.90 2.35 8.24
C HIS A 147 -15.35 1.92 7.97
N PHE A 148 -16.08 1.53 9.00
CA PHE A 148 -17.49 1.16 8.84
C PHE A 148 -18.35 2.37 8.45
N GLU A 149 -19.32 2.18 7.55
CA GLU A 149 -20.25 3.24 7.13
C GLU A 149 -20.99 3.89 8.30
N ARG A 150 -21.41 3.08 9.30
CA ARG A 150 -22.05 3.59 10.53
C ARG A 150 -21.16 4.55 11.33
N ASP A 151 -19.84 4.52 11.12
CA ASP A 151 -18.85 5.36 11.80
C ASP A 151 -18.28 6.45 10.86
N GLY A 152 -18.97 6.75 9.74
CA GLY A 152 -18.60 7.75 8.75
C GLY A 152 -17.91 7.21 7.49
N GLY A 153 -17.55 5.93 7.47
CA GLY A 153 -16.91 5.29 6.31
C GLY A 153 -15.57 5.90 5.92
N GLN A 154 -15.20 5.72 4.67
CA GLN A 154 -13.97 6.31 4.10
C GLN A 154 -14.09 7.83 3.91
N ALA A 155 -15.32 8.36 3.75
CA ALA A 155 -15.56 9.79 3.53
C ALA A 155 -15.33 10.63 4.79
N HIS A 156 -15.69 10.09 5.95
CA HIS A 156 -15.53 10.73 7.27
C HIS A 156 -14.80 9.79 8.24
N PRO A 157 -13.50 9.48 7.98
CA PRO A 157 -12.79 8.47 8.74
C PRO A 157 -12.61 8.88 10.18
N THR A 158 -12.86 7.93 11.07
CA THR A 158 -12.56 8.07 12.49
C THR A 158 -11.11 7.65 12.73
N VAL A 159 -10.29 8.58 13.23
CA VAL A 159 -8.84 8.40 13.41
C VAL A 159 -8.37 8.97 14.73
N TYR A 160 -7.12 8.70 15.07
CA TYR A 160 -6.40 9.32 16.18
C TYR A 160 -5.24 10.14 15.64
N ARG A 161 -4.95 11.30 16.24
CA ARG A 161 -3.65 11.92 16.01
C ARG A 161 -2.57 11.06 16.64
N PHE A 162 -1.40 11.00 16.00
CA PHE A 162 -0.26 10.27 16.53
C PHE A 162 -0.03 10.64 18.02
N ASP A 163 0.09 9.62 18.85
CA ASP A 163 0.33 9.76 20.28
C ASP A 163 1.69 9.15 20.64
N SER A 164 2.64 10.03 20.97
CA SER A 164 4.00 9.62 21.37
C SER A 164 4.06 8.83 22.68
N THR A 165 2.96 8.76 23.44
CA THR A 165 2.86 7.90 24.63
C THR A 165 2.32 6.51 24.32
N GLY A 166 1.76 6.30 23.14
CA GLY A 166 1.15 5.05 22.70
C GLY A 166 -0.19 4.72 23.36
N SER A 167 -0.76 5.63 24.15
CA SER A 167 -1.98 5.32 24.91
C SER A 167 -3.26 5.37 24.07
N TYR A 168 -3.31 6.24 23.07
CA TYR A 168 -4.47 6.43 22.17
C TYR A 168 -5.83 6.44 22.89
N PRO A 169 -6.06 7.31 23.89
CA PRO A 169 -7.30 7.31 24.64
C PRO A 169 -8.49 7.71 23.76
N ALA A 170 -9.67 7.16 24.05
CA ALA A 170 -10.88 7.41 23.26
C ALA A 170 -11.22 8.91 23.13
N SER A 171 -10.84 9.74 24.12
CA SER A 171 -11.00 11.19 24.10
C SER A 171 -10.19 11.90 23.00
N ARG A 172 -9.17 11.24 22.41
CA ARG A 172 -8.38 11.76 21.29
C ARG A 172 -8.84 11.24 19.92
N LYS A 173 -9.88 10.43 19.92
CA LYS A 173 -10.55 9.98 18.70
C LYS A 173 -11.23 11.16 18.03
N ARG A 174 -11.07 11.29 16.72
CA ARG A 174 -11.69 12.36 15.93
C ARG A 174 -12.26 11.84 14.64
N ILE A 175 -13.29 12.46 14.13
CA ILE A 175 -13.82 12.27 12.79
C ILE A 175 -13.17 13.34 11.90
N SER A 176 -12.73 12.95 10.72
CA SER A 176 -12.19 13.87 9.70
C SER A 176 -13.21 14.10 8.61
N ASP A 177 -13.32 15.33 8.10
CA ASP A 177 -14.13 15.66 6.92
C ASP A 177 -13.35 15.44 5.60
N THR A 178 -12.15 14.87 5.69
CA THR A 178 -11.30 14.55 4.54
C THR A 178 -11.34 13.04 4.30
N PHE A 179 -11.58 12.65 3.07
CA PHE A 179 -11.55 11.23 2.66
C PHE A 179 -10.26 10.56 3.13
N SER A 180 -10.34 9.32 3.62
CA SER A 180 -9.28 8.64 4.35
C SER A 180 -7.93 8.63 3.64
N THR A 181 -7.90 8.25 2.36
CA THR A 181 -6.67 8.19 1.57
C THR A 181 -6.05 9.57 1.37
N THR A 182 -6.90 10.58 1.07
CA THR A 182 -6.48 11.99 0.98
C THR A 182 -5.93 12.49 2.32
N LEU A 183 -6.54 12.14 3.44
CA LEU A 183 -6.08 12.51 4.78
C LEU A 183 -4.66 11.98 5.05
N TYR A 184 -4.44 10.69 4.81
CA TYR A 184 -3.14 10.06 5.03
C TYR A 184 -2.08 10.59 4.07
N ALA A 185 -2.44 10.86 2.82
CA ALA A 185 -1.54 11.49 1.86
C ALA A 185 -1.15 12.91 2.30
N ASN A 186 -2.10 13.73 2.78
CA ASN A 186 -1.83 15.07 3.30
C ASN A 186 -0.83 15.02 4.46
N ASN A 187 -1.00 14.09 5.39
CA ASN A 187 -0.09 13.89 6.51
C ASN A 187 1.33 13.50 6.03
N ALA A 188 1.45 12.59 5.07
CA ALA A 188 2.73 12.22 4.49
C ALA A 188 3.39 13.40 3.78
N ILE A 189 2.63 14.16 2.98
CA ILE A 189 3.12 15.37 2.28
C ILE A 189 3.62 16.42 3.28
N GLN A 190 2.87 16.65 4.36
CA GLN A 190 3.30 17.57 5.43
C GLN A 190 4.62 17.11 6.06
N PHE A 191 4.77 15.82 6.34
CA PHE A 191 6.01 15.27 6.87
C PHE A 191 7.18 15.45 5.88
N LEU A 192 7.02 15.08 4.61
CA LEU A 192 8.06 15.22 3.57
C LEU A 192 8.52 16.67 3.37
N SER A 193 7.62 17.63 3.59
CA SER A 193 7.93 19.06 3.49
C SER A 193 8.57 19.62 4.76
N SER A 194 8.59 18.86 5.85
CA SER A 194 9.09 19.30 7.14
C SER A 194 10.63 19.37 7.20
N GLN A 195 11.16 20.16 8.15
CA GLN A 195 12.60 20.24 8.40
C GLN A 195 13.17 18.88 8.85
N THR A 196 12.43 18.13 9.66
CA THR A 196 12.87 16.81 10.13
C THR A 196 13.18 15.83 8.98
N ALA A 197 12.36 15.82 7.94
CA ALA A 197 12.58 14.95 6.76
C ALA A 197 13.82 15.37 5.96
N LYS A 198 14.21 16.65 6.02
CA LYS A 198 15.39 17.18 5.31
C LYS A 198 16.70 16.97 6.08
N GLU A 199 16.65 16.98 7.40
CA GLU A 199 17.83 16.93 8.26
C GLU A 199 18.29 15.51 8.61
N LYS A 200 17.34 14.55 8.70
CA LYS A 200 17.62 13.18 9.14
C LYS A 200 17.10 12.17 8.12
N PRO A 201 17.77 11.03 7.96
CA PRO A 201 17.20 9.94 7.21
C PRO A 201 15.88 9.50 7.86
N PHE A 202 14.93 9.08 7.04
CA PHE A 202 13.61 8.68 7.55
C PHE A 202 13.13 7.35 6.98
N PHE A 203 12.29 6.71 7.75
CA PHE A 203 11.40 5.65 7.35
C PHE A 203 9.96 6.17 7.47
N CYS A 204 9.25 6.25 6.36
CA CYS A 204 7.87 6.72 6.31
C CYS A 204 6.96 5.59 5.86
N TYR A 205 6.03 5.18 6.72
CA TYR A 205 5.02 4.17 6.43
C TYR A 205 3.67 4.85 6.22
N VAL A 206 3.20 4.85 4.98
CA VAL A 206 1.90 5.37 4.58
C VAL A 206 0.98 4.19 4.30
N ALA A 207 0.11 3.87 5.24
CA ALA A 207 -0.75 2.70 5.20
C ALA A 207 -2.19 3.11 4.88
N PHE A 208 -2.56 3.05 3.60
CA PHE A 208 -3.91 3.36 3.17
C PHE A 208 -4.92 2.31 3.66
N THR A 209 -6.17 2.73 3.79
CA THR A 209 -7.33 1.87 3.99
C THR A 209 -8.05 1.57 2.67
N SER A 210 -7.66 2.21 1.58
CA SER A 210 -8.14 1.94 0.23
C SER A 210 -7.29 0.86 -0.45
N PRO A 211 -7.88 0.09 -1.36
CA PRO A 211 -9.27 0.09 -1.81
C PRO A 211 -10.21 -0.85 -1.04
N HIS A 212 -9.93 -1.17 0.25
CA HIS A 212 -10.81 -1.96 1.12
C HIS A 212 -12.22 -1.35 1.19
N ASP A 213 -13.24 -2.18 1.29
CA ASP A 213 -14.61 -1.71 1.48
C ASP A 213 -14.79 -0.93 2.82
N PRO A 214 -15.82 -0.09 2.94
CA PRO A 214 -16.88 0.19 1.97
C PRO A 214 -16.34 0.87 0.70
N ARG A 215 -16.80 0.40 -0.46
CA ARG A 215 -16.38 0.92 -1.78
C ARG A 215 -17.17 2.19 -2.12
N THR A 216 -16.76 3.28 -1.53
CA THR A 216 -17.41 4.60 -1.64
C THR A 216 -16.41 5.65 -2.15
N PRO A 217 -15.94 5.52 -3.40
CA PRO A 217 -14.99 6.50 -3.94
C PRO A 217 -15.61 7.90 -3.96
N PRO A 218 -14.79 8.97 -3.85
CA PRO A 218 -15.29 10.31 -4.08
C PRO A 218 -15.92 10.44 -5.47
N ALA A 219 -16.98 11.24 -5.59
CA ALA A 219 -17.82 11.35 -6.80
C ALA A 219 -17.04 11.62 -8.10
N ALA A 220 -15.89 12.31 -8.02
CA ALA A 220 -15.03 12.54 -9.17
C ALA A 220 -14.42 11.25 -9.72
N PHE A 221 -14.11 10.28 -8.85
CA PHE A 221 -13.52 9.00 -9.21
C PHE A 221 -14.59 7.94 -9.51
N GLU A 222 -15.75 8.00 -8.86
CA GLU A 222 -16.89 7.15 -9.18
C GLU A 222 -17.34 7.33 -10.65
N LYS A 223 -17.39 8.58 -11.13
CA LYS A 223 -17.80 8.93 -12.50
C LYS A 223 -16.84 8.45 -13.60
N ILE A 224 -15.62 8.04 -13.26
CA ILE A 224 -14.64 7.56 -14.25
C ILE A 224 -15.09 6.23 -14.88
N TYR A 225 -15.83 5.42 -14.13
CA TYR A 225 -16.15 4.05 -14.50
C TYR A 225 -17.67 3.87 -14.63
N ASP A 226 -18.14 3.73 -15.89
CA ASP A 226 -19.52 3.34 -16.17
C ASP A 226 -19.69 1.82 -15.96
N PRO A 227 -20.50 1.39 -14.99
CA PRO A 227 -20.73 -0.04 -14.74
C PRO A 227 -21.21 -0.82 -15.98
N ALA A 228 -21.93 -0.16 -16.92
CA ALA A 228 -22.42 -0.82 -18.13
C ALA A 228 -21.25 -1.30 -19.03
N THR A 229 -20.14 -0.56 -19.03
CA THR A 229 -18.96 -0.85 -19.88
C THR A 229 -17.88 -1.68 -19.19
N ILE A 230 -17.96 -1.88 -17.87
CA ILE A 230 -16.99 -2.69 -17.13
C ILE A 230 -17.10 -4.16 -17.56
N PRO A 231 -15.99 -4.79 -17.99
CA PRO A 231 -15.99 -6.23 -18.25
C PRO A 231 -16.05 -7.02 -16.94
N LEU A 232 -16.79 -8.12 -16.95
CA LEU A 232 -16.66 -9.12 -15.89
C LEU A 232 -15.31 -9.84 -16.02
N PRO A 233 -14.71 -10.30 -14.91
CA PRO A 233 -13.52 -11.13 -14.97
C PRO A 233 -13.75 -12.36 -15.89
N PRO A 234 -12.72 -12.81 -16.64
CA PRO A 234 -12.87 -13.98 -17.54
C PRO A 234 -13.32 -15.26 -16.82
N ASN A 235 -13.00 -15.37 -15.54
CA ASN A 235 -13.39 -16.47 -14.65
C ASN A 235 -14.54 -16.09 -13.70
N PHE A 236 -15.39 -15.11 -14.10
CA PHE A 236 -16.60 -14.78 -13.37
C PHE A 236 -17.53 -15.98 -13.29
N MET A 237 -18.06 -16.24 -12.11
CA MET A 237 -19.10 -17.24 -11.86
C MET A 237 -20.20 -16.63 -11.00
N ARG A 238 -21.43 -17.11 -11.18
CA ARG A 238 -22.55 -16.67 -10.33
C ARG A 238 -22.52 -17.31 -8.93
N ARG A 239 -21.87 -18.46 -8.81
CA ARG A 239 -21.65 -19.17 -7.54
C ARG A 239 -20.29 -19.85 -7.58
N HIS A 240 -19.65 -19.90 -6.43
CA HIS A 240 -18.48 -20.76 -6.27
C HIS A 240 -18.88 -22.22 -6.39
N PRO A 241 -18.11 -23.09 -7.09
CA PRO A 241 -18.55 -24.45 -7.45
C PRO A 241 -18.56 -25.45 -6.28
N PHE A 242 -17.92 -25.09 -5.17
CA PHE A 242 -17.88 -25.95 -3.97
C PHE A 242 -17.79 -25.07 -2.71
N ASP A 243 -18.07 -25.68 -1.55
CA ASP A 243 -17.85 -25.02 -0.26
C ASP A 243 -16.36 -25.06 0.08
N ASN A 244 -15.74 -23.88 0.17
CA ASN A 244 -14.33 -23.71 0.55
C ASN A 244 -14.15 -23.45 2.06
N GLY A 245 -15.24 -23.49 2.84
CA GLY A 245 -15.24 -23.20 4.28
C GLY A 245 -15.47 -21.74 4.65
N ASP A 246 -15.31 -20.79 3.71
CA ASP A 246 -15.36 -19.36 3.96
C ASP A 246 -16.43 -18.59 3.16
N LEU A 247 -17.43 -19.29 2.58
CA LEU A 247 -18.49 -18.66 1.79
C LEU A 247 -19.45 -17.77 2.60
N LEU A 248 -19.40 -17.83 3.92
CA LEU A 248 -20.24 -17.06 4.83
C LEU A 248 -19.51 -15.93 5.55
N VAL A 249 -18.22 -15.72 5.26
CA VAL A 249 -17.47 -14.58 5.83
C VAL A 249 -18.07 -13.26 5.32
N ARG A 250 -17.85 -12.20 6.09
CA ARG A 250 -18.40 -10.86 5.81
C ARG A 250 -18.14 -10.40 4.37
N ASP A 251 -16.93 -10.62 3.88
CA ASP A 251 -16.50 -10.13 2.56
C ASP A 251 -17.32 -10.80 1.43
N GLU A 252 -17.70 -12.05 1.62
CA GLU A 252 -18.57 -12.77 0.66
C GLU A 252 -20.03 -12.30 0.73
N GLN A 253 -20.44 -11.58 1.79
CA GLN A 253 -21.80 -11.05 1.96
C GLN A 253 -21.98 -9.64 1.38
N LEU A 254 -20.95 -9.04 0.75
CA LEU A 254 -21.04 -7.72 0.12
C LEU A 254 -22.05 -7.66 -1.02
N LEU A 255 -22.26 -8.79 -1.73
CA LEU A 255 -23.36 -8.97 -2.69
C LEU A 255 -24.04 -10.30 -2.46
N PRO A 256 -25.37 -10.45 -2.78
CA PRO A 256 -26.07 -11.71 -2.68
C PRO A 256 -25.48 -12.80 -3.58
N THR A 257 -25.64 -14.06 -3.14
CA THR A 257 -25.38 -15.25 -3.96
C THR A 257 -26.72 -15.84 -4.42
N PRO A 258 -26.91 -16.12 -5.73
CA PRO A 258 -25.95 -16.07 -6.85
C PRO A 258 -25.59 -14.64 -7.23
N ARG A 259 -24.31 -14.42 -7.59
CA ARG A 259 -23.82 -13.09 -8.02
C ARG A 259 -24.60 -12.60 -9.24
N ASP A 260 -25.19 -11.44 -9.13
CA ASP A 260 -25.80 -10.75 -10.27
C ASP A 260 -24.71 -10.06 -11.11
N PRO A 261 -24.65 -10.27 -12.44
CA PRO A 261 -23.64 -9.67 -13.29
C PRO A 261 -23.64 -8.14 -13.25
N ALA A 262 -24.80 -7.49 -13.22
CA ALA A 262 -24.89 -6.03 -13.22
C ALA A 262 -24.44 -5.45 -11.87
N ALA A 263 -24.86 -6.06 -10.75
CA ALA A 263 -24.40 -5.70 -9.42
C ALA A 263 -22.89 -5.89 -9.27
N THR A 264 -22.33 -6.98 -9.80
CA THR A 264 -20.89 -7.24 -9.80
C THR A 264 -20.13 -6.21 -10.62
N LYS A 265 -20.61 -5.84 -11.81
CA LYS A 265 -19.99 -4.76 -12.61
C LYS A 265 -19.99 -3.41 -11.88
N LYS A 266 -21.10 -3.09 -11.19
CA LYS A 266 -21.18 -1.89 -10.36
C LYS A 266 -20.14 -1.91 -9.24
N ASP A 267 -19.99 -3.04 -8.58
CA ASP A 267 -19.02 -3.22 -7.50
C ASP A 267 -17.57 -3.09 -7.99
N ILE A 268 -17.25 -3.66 -9.16
CA ILE A 268 -15.95 -3.48 -9.82
C ILE A 268 -15.70 -2.00 -10.17
N ALA A 269 -16.71 -1.29 -10.68
CA ALA A 269 -16.59 0.12 -11.02
C ALA A 269 -16.23 0.97 -9.79
N LEU A 270 -16.91 0.73 -8.66
CA LEU A 270 -16.62 1.38 -7.38
C LEU A 270 -15.22 1.03 -6.86
N TYR A 271 -14.85 -0.25 -6.95
CA TYR A 271 -13.50 -0.69 -6.58
C TYR A 271 -12.41 0.00 -7.40
N TYR A 272 -12.59 0.09 -8.73
CA TYR A 272 -11.65 0.83 -9.59
C TYR A 272 -11.64 2.34 -9.28
N GLY A 273 -12.77 2.90 -8.89
CA GLY A 273 -12.85 4.28 -8.40
C GLY A 273 -11.98 4.51 -7.16
N MET A 274 -12.02 3.57 -6.20
CA MET A 274 -11.17 3.61 -5.00
C MET A 274 -9.68 3.47 -5.35
N VAL A 275 -9.34 2.57 -6.29
CA VAL A 275 -7.96 2.37 -6.77
C VAL A 275 -7.43 3.64 -7.44
N SER A 276 -8.22 4.28 -8.31
CA SER A 276 -7.80 5.50 -9.01
C SER A 276 -7.68 6.70 -8.10
N GLU A 277 -8.54 6.81 -7.07
CA GLU A 277 -8.40 7.83 -6.03
C GLU A 277 -7.07 7.63 -5.27
N MET A 278 -6.78 6.40 -4.85
CA MET A 278 -5.54 6.07 -4.17
C MET A 278 -4.31 6.36 -5.06
N ASP A 279 -4.35 6.00 -6.34
CA ASP A 279 -3.29 6.30 -7.30
C ASP A 279 -3.02 7.81 -7.41
N ALA A 280 -4.08 8.62 -7.42
CA ALA A 280 -3.94 10.07 -7.43
C ALA A 280 -3.25 10.58 -6.16
N GLN A 281 -3.53 9.99 -4.98
CA GLN A 281 -2.86 10.36 -3.74
C GLN A 281 -1.39 9.89 -3.72
N VAL A 282 -1.10 8.71 -4.27
CA VAL A 282 0.29 8.27 -4.49
C VAL A 282 1.04 9.30 -5.35
N GLY A 283 0.44 9.74 -6.45
CA GLY A 283 1.01 10.79 -7.31
C GLY A 283 1.36 12.07 -6.56
N ARG A 284 0.46 12.54 -5.67
CA ARG A 284 0.69 13.72 -4.83
C ARG A 284 1.86 13.53 -3.85
N ILE A 285 2.00 12.34 -3.26
CA ILE A 285 3.13 12.02 -2.37
C ILE A 285 4.44 12.03 -3.15
N LEU A 286 4.47 11.41 -4.34
CA LEU A 286 5.65 11.38 -5.20
C LEU A 286 6.05 12.80 -5.66
N GLU A 287 5.08 13.63 -6.02
CA GLU A 287 5.32 15.03 -6.38
C GLU A 287 5.89 15.84 -5.20
N ALA A 288 5.38 15.61 -3.98
CA ALA A 288 5.90 16.25 -2.77
C ALA A 288 7.35 15.83 -2.48
N LEU A 289 7.69 14.56 -2.72
CA LEU A 289 9.04 14.05 -2.60
C LEU A 289 10.01 14.71 -3.60
N GLU A 290 9.58 14.89 -4.86
CA GLU A 290 10.33 15.65 -5.88
C GLU A 290 10.54 17.11 -5.45
N LYS A 291 9.45 17.81 -5.11
CA LYS A 291 9.49 19.23 -4.69
C LYS A 291 10.36 19.47 -3.45
N SER A 292 10.46 18.48 -2.58
CA SER A 292 11.31 18.56 -1.38
C SER A 292 12.78 18.25 -1.67
N GLY A 293 13.14 17.85 -2.90
CA GLY A 293 14.50 17.48 -3.29
C GLY A 293 14.98 16.16 -2.67
N LEU A 294 14.04 15.30 -2.24
CA LEU A 294 14.33 14.06 -1.53
C LEU A 294 14.30 12.82 -2.43
N ARG A 295 13.76 12.94 -3.65
CA ARG A 295 13.48 11.81 -4.56
C ARG A 295 14.73 10.96 -4.85
N GLU A 296 15.84 11.58 -5.24
CA GLU A 296 17.09 10.92 -5.61
C GLU A 296 17.78 10.19 -4.44
N ASN A 297 17.27 10.36 -3.23
CA ASN A 297 17.84 9.79 -2.01
C ASN A 297 16.80 8.98 -1.23
N THR A 298 15.76 8.53 -1.92
CA THR A 298 14.63 7.81 -1.29
C THR A 298 14.30 6.54 -2.05
N LEU A 299 14.33 5.42 -1.34
CA LEU A 299 13.76 4.15 -1.79
C LEU A 299 12.26 4.19 -1.56
N ILE A 300 11.49 3.98 -2.61
CA ILE A 300 10.03 3.95 -2.60
C ILE A 300 9.57 2.52 -2.83
N ILE A 301 8.73 2.02 -1.94
CA ILE A 301 8.10 0.71 -2.06
C ILE A 301 6.59 0.91 -2.04
N PHE A 302 5.91 0.46 -3.08
CA PHE A 302 4.46 0.31 -3.10
C PHE A 302 4.11 -1.17 -3.06
N ALA A 303 3.16 -1.59 -2.21
CA ALA A 303 2.66 -2.96 -2.19
C ALA A 303 1.22 -3.03 -1.63
N GLY A 304 0.50 -4.12 -1.97
CA GLY A 304 -0.76 -4.48 -1.31
C GLY A 304 -0.53 -5.42 -0.14
N ASP A 305 -1.37 -5.35 0.89
CA ASP A 305 -1.30 -6.28 2.04
C ASP A 305 -1.97 -7.63 1.73
N ASN A 306 -2.95 -7.63 0.86
CA ASN A 306 -3.55 -8.79 0.21
C ASN A 306 -4.33 -8.33 -1.02
N GLY A 307 -4.70 -9.28 -1.87
CA GLY A 307 -5.68 -9.06 -2.92
C GLY A 307 -7.08 -9.44 -2.48
N LEU A 308 -8.03 -9.45 -3.41
CA LEU A 308 -9.39 -9.91 -3.20
C LEU A 308 -10.06 -10.28 -4.53
N ALA A 309 -11.15 -11.05 -4.45
CA ALA A 309 -12.03 -11.27 -5.59
C ALA A 309 -12.99 -10.07 -5.80
N VAL A 310 -13.30 -9.80 -7.05
CA VAL A 310 -14.39 -8.92 -7.48
C VAL A 310 -15.25 -9.64 -8.53
N GLY A 311 -15.71 -10.85 -8.17
CA GLY A 311 -16.52 -11.71 -9.04
C GLY A 311 -15.80 -12.94 -9.60
N GLN A 312 -14.48 -13.03 -9.49
CA GLN A 312 -13.70 -14.20 -9.89
C GLN A 312 -14.20 -15.42 -9.10
N HIS A 313 -14.43 -16.53 -9.81
CA HIS A 313 -14.90 -17.79 -9.24
C HIS A 313 -16.21 -17.68 -8.41
N GLY A 314 -17.00 -16.60 -8.59
CA GLY A 314 -18.18 -16.31 -7.78
C GLY A 314 -17.90 -15.77 -6.39
N LEU A 315 -16.66 -15.34 -6.13
CA LEU A 315 -16.19 -14.83 -4.86
C LEU A 315 -16.06 -13.30 -4.86
N LEU A 316 -16.05 -12.69 -3.66
CA LEU A 316 -15.82 -11.26 -3.41
C LEU A 316 -14.76 -11.02 -2.32
N GLY A 317 -14.45 -12.06 -1.57
CA GLY A 317 -13.54 -12.01 -0.44
C GLY A 317 -12.09 -12.35 -0.82
N LYS A 318 -11.29 -12.41 0.22
CA LYS A 318 -9.83 -12.63 0.17
C LYS A 318 -9.39 -13.91 0.90
N GLN A 319 -10.31 -14.59 1.56
CA GLN A 319 -10.06 -15.78 2.39
C GLN A 319 -10.00 -17.05 1.53
N ASN A 320 -9.13 -17.04 0.52
CA ASN A 320 -8.93 -18.16 -0.40
C ASN A 320 -7.52 -18.14 -1.00
N LEU A 321 -7.11 -19.25 -1.64
CA LEU A 321 -5.75 -19.41 -2.20
C LEU A 321 -5.67 -19.10 -3.71
N TYR A 322 -6.70 -18.46 -4.27
CA TYR A 322 -6.63 -18.03 -5.67
C TYR A 322 -5.71 -16.82 -5.85
N GLU A 323 -5.14 -16.68 -7.04
CA GLU A 323 -4.25 -15.57 -7.43
C GLU A 323 -4.84 -14.19 -7.11
N HIS A 324 -6.16 -13.99 -7.28
CA HIS A 324 -6.79 -12.72 -6.97
C HIS A 324 -6.67 -12.31 -5.49
N SER A 325 -6.49 -13.27 -4.59
CA SER A 325 -6.36 -13.03 -3.15
C SER A 325 -4.90 -13.01 -2.68
N ILE A 326 -4.10 -13.97 -3.14
CA ILE A 326 -2.73 -14.14 -2.63
C ILE A 326 -1.69 -13.33 -3.40
N ARG A 327 -1.95 -12.99 -4.67
CA ARG A 327 -1.03 -12.21 -5.49
C ARG A 327 -1.35 -10.72 -5.39
N VAL A 328 -0.34 -9.92 -5.11
CA VAL A 328 -0.46 -8.48 -4.86
C VAL A 328 0.48 -7.69 -5.76
N PRO A 329 0.16 -6.42 -6.08
CA PRO A 329 1.11 -5.55 -6.74
C PRO A 329 2.28 -5.24 -5.81
N MET A 330 3.49 -5.15 -6.37
CA MET A 330 4.67 -4.66 -5.67
C MET A 330 5.58 -3.92 -6.64
N ILE A 331 5.94 -2.69 -6.29
CA ILE A 331 6.83 -1.82 -7.06
C ILE A 331 7.92 -1.30 -6.14
N ILE A 332 9.18 -1.33 -6.59
CA ILE A 332 10.31 -0.73 -5.87
C ILE A 332 11.02 0.23 -6.82
N ALA A 333 11.20 1.48 -6.41
CA ALA A 333 11.89 2.52 -7.16
C ALA A 333 12.77 3.39 -6.23
N GLY A 334 13.95 3.86 -6.72
CA GLY A 334 14.86 4.69 -5.93
C GLY A 334 16.30 4.64 -6.38
#